data_5298237de8ac43286acc68c7ec5aab5d
#
_entry.id   5298237de8ac43286acc68c7ec5aab5d
#
_cell.length_a   1.000
_cell.length_b   1.000
_cell.length_c   1.000
_cell.angle_alpha   90.00
_cell.angle_beta   90.00
_cell.angle_gamma   90.00
#
_symmetry.space_group_name_H-M   'P 1'
#
loop_
_entity.id
_entity.type
_entity.pdbx_description
1 polymer ?
#
loop_
_entity_poly.entity_id
_entity_poly.type
_entity_poly.pdbx_seq_one_letter_code
_entity_poly.pdbx_strand_id
1 'polypeptide(L)'
;MKLGILFSGGKDSYLAMHLASEDHEISCLLTINSSNQDSWMFHTPAITWTKLQAESLSIPQIIQETEGIQDDELDDLITLIKKAKKEHSIEGIVTGALASTYQSTRIQKICNKLNLWCFNPIWQLSQEKLLRKLQTYNVSSIITGIAAEPFDESWLGKELSLIHI
;
A
#
# COMPACT_ATOMS: atom_id res chain seq x y z
N MET A 1 18.78 -2.16 -4.17
CA MET A 1 17.86 -2.52 -5.27
C MET A 1 16.90 -1.36 -5.50
N LYS A 2 16.36 -1.24 -6.72
CA LYS A 2 15.29 -0.29 -7.07
C LYS A 2 13.93 -0.92 -6.83
N LEU A 3 13.11 -0.33 -5.98
CA LEU A 3 11.82 -0.89 -5.59
C LEU A 3 10.65 0.00 -5.99
N GLY A 4 9.56 -0.62 -6.42
CA GLY A 4 8.26 0.00 -6.55
C GLY A 4 7.39 -0.34 -5.34
N ILE A 5 6.63 0.61 -4.83
CA ILE A 5 5.77 0.43 -3.67
C ILE A 5 4.31 0.34 -4.11
N LEU A 6 3.58 -0.73 -3.76
CA LEU A 6 2.12 -0.73 -3.85
C LEU A 6 1.57 0.21 -2.77
N PHE A 7 1.14 1.39 -3.20
CA PHE A 7 0.90 2.52 -2.32
C PHE A 7 -0.57 2.94 -2.33
N SER A 8 -1.27 2.67 -1.23
CA SER A 8 -2.66 3.08 -1.01
C SER A 8 -2.78 4.39 -0.20
N GLY A 9 -1.66 4.96 0.24
CA GLY A 9 -1.64 6.13 1.12
C GLY A 9 -2.01 5.84 2.57
N GLY A 10 -2.41 4.61 2.89
CA GLY A 10 -2.71 4.17 4.24
C GLY A 10 -1.45 3.86 5.07
N LYS A 11 -1.62 3.81 6.39
CA LYS A 11 -0.53 3.59 7.37
C LYS A 11 0.37 2.39 7.04
N ASP A 12 -0.22 1.31 6.52
CA ASP A 12 0.51 0.05 6.30
C ASP A 12 1.44 0.16 5.08
N SER A 13 0.94 0.69 3.95
CA SER A 13 1.76 0.91 2.76
C SER A 13 2.84 1.97 3.01
N TYR A 14 2.52 2.99 3.79
CA TYR A 14 3.47 4.04 4.17
C TYR A 14 4.60 3.49 5.06
N LEU A 15 4.25 2.70 6.10
CA LEU A 15 5.26 2.06 6.95
C LEU A 15 6.12 1.05 6.19
N ALA A 16 5.50 0.25 5.31
CA ALA A 16 6.24 -0.71 4.48
C ALA A 16 7.26 0.01 3.56
N MET A 17 6.88 1.15 2.99
CA MET A 17 7.78 1.99 2.22
C MET A 17 8.96 2.49 3.05
N HIS A 18 8.70 3.03 4.25
CA HIS A 18 9.77 3.51 5.14
C HIS A 18 10.76 2.41 5.50
N LEU A 19 10.27 1.24 5.90
CA LEU A 19 11.13 0.10 6.24
C LEU A 19 11.97 -0.36 5.04
N ALA A 20 11.39 -0.37 3.85
CA ALA A 20 12.14 -0.74 2.64
C ALA A 20 13.19 0.31 2.26
N SER A 21 12.93 1.60 2.55
CA SER A 21 13.85 2.69 2.22
C SER A 21 15.12 2.72 3.09
N GLU A 22 15.16 1.98 4.19
CA GLU A 22 16.37 1.86 5.02
C GLU A 22 17.53 1.19 4.26
N ASP A 23 17.22 0.21 3.40
CA ASP A 23 18.23 -0.59 2.69
C ASP A 23 18.14 -0.48 1.15
N HIS A 24 17.08 0.15 0.62
CA HIS A 24 16.77 0.13 -0.81
C HIS A 24 16.34 1.49 -1.34
N GLU A 25 16.53 1.71 -2.63
CA GLU A 25 16.04 2.88 -3.36
C GLU A 25 14.56 2.72 -3.68
N ILE A 26 13.71 3.65 -3.26
CA ILE A 26 12.32 3.70 -3.67
C ILE A 26 12.21 4.51 -4.96
N SER A 27 11.99 3.81 -6.07
CA SER A 27 12.02 4.42 -7.41
C SER A 27 10.66 4.95 -7.85
N CYS A 28 9.55 4.34 -7.40
CA CYS A 28 8.21 4.83 -7.72
C CYS A 28 7.15 4.29 -6.76
N LEU A 29 6.02 4.99 -6.70
CA LEU A 29 4.79 4.55 -6.04
C LEU A 29 3.81 4.04 -7.10
N LEU A 30 3.13 2.94 -6.80
CA LEU A 30 2.16 2.26 -7.65
C LEU A 30 0.81 2.27 -6.97
N THR A 31 -0.15 2.98 -7.53
CA THR A 31 -1.48 3.14 -6.95
C THR A 31 -2.52 2.61 -7.93
N ILE A 32 -3.40 1.73 -7.46
CA ILE A 32 -4.61 1.34 -8.17
C ILE A 32 -5.78 2.12 -7.59
N ASN A 33 -6.49 2.81 -8.46
CA ASN A 33 -7.73 3.52 -8.15
C ASN A 33 -8.91 2.70 -8.67
N SER A 34 -9.56 1.95 -7.75
CA SER A 34 -10.72 1.12 -8.09
C SER A 34 -12.00 1.95 -8.00
N SER A 35 -12.86 1.84 -9.02
CA SER A 35 -14.22 2.39 -8.98
C SER A 35 -15.16 1.56 -8.09
N ASN A 36 -14.82 0.31 -7.81
CA ASN A 36 -15.54 -0.57 -6.89
C ASN A 36 -15.05 -0.36 -5.45
N GLN A 37 -15.91 0.16 -4.58
CA GLN A 37 -15.59 0.37 -3.16
C GLN A 37 -15.47 -0.94 -2.36
N ASP A 38 -16.02 -2.04 -2.88
CA ASP A 38 -16.00 -3.36 -2.25
C ASP A 38 -14.88 -4.26 -2.77
N SER A 39 -13.85 -3.69 -3.41
CA SER A 39 -12.69 -4.44 -3.90
C SER A 39 -11.97 -5.17 -2.76
N TRP A 40 -11.72 -6.47 -2.94
CA TRP A 40 -10.99 -7.31 -1.98
C TRP A 40 -9.48 -7.08 -2.01
N MET A 41 -8.98 -6.53 -3.11
CA MET A 41 -7.55 -6.29 -3.31
C MET A 41 -7.14 -4.87 -2.95
N PHE A 42 -7.96 -3.88 -3.28
CA PHE A 42 -7.57 -2.48 -3.23
C PHE A 42 -8.55 -1.66 -2.39
N HIS A 43 -8.01 -1.04 -1.35
CA HIS A 43 -8.76 -0.11 -0.52
C HIS A 43 -8.89 1.24 -1.23
N THR A 44 -10.11 1.74 -1.34
CA THR A 44 -10.44 2.99 -2.02
C THR A 44 -10.53 4.23 -1.11
N PRO A 45 -10.74 4.11 0.23
CA PRO A 45 -10.87 5.28 1.08
C PRO A 45 -9.66 6.20 0.95
N ALA A 46 -9.91 7.47 0.63
CA ALA A 46 -8.89 8.51 0.53
C ALA A 46 -7.77 8.27 -0.52
N ILE A 47 -7.97 7.37 -1.49
CA ILE A 47 -6.97 7.02 -2.52
C ILE A 47 -6.52 8.24 -3.34
N THR A 48 -7.39 9.24 -3.52
CA THR A 48 -7.10 10.48 -4.24
C THR A 48 -6.00 11.33 -3.57
N TRP A 49 -5.80 11.18 -2.26
CA TRP A 49 -4.75 11.88 -1.51
C TRP A 49 -3.35 11.32 -1.79
N THR A 50 -3.25 10.12 -2.35
CA THR A 50 -1.95 9.50 -2.66
C THR A 50 -1.09 10.35 -3.58
N LYS A 51 -1.72 11.15 -4.46
CA LYS A 51 -1.01 12.06 -5.35
C LYS A 51 -0.27 13.15 -4.56
N LEU A 52 -0.96 13.79 -3.61
CA LEU A 52 -0.33 14.80 -2.75
C LEU A 52 0.76 14.20 -1.86
N GLN A 53 0.54 12.98 -1.37
CA GLN A 53 1.56 12.26 -0.60
C GLN A 53 2.80 11.97 -1.46
N ALA A 54 2.63 11.51 -2.69
CA ALA A 54 3.73 11.26 -3.63
C ALA A 54 4.53 12.53 -3.95
N GLU A 55 3.81 13.65 -4.19
CA GLU A 55 4.42 14.97 -4.40
C GLU A 55 5.23 15.42 -3.17
N SER A 56 4.66 15.27 -1.96
CA SER A 56 5.34 15.61 -0.71
C SER A 56 6.59 14.77 -0.47
N LEU A 57 6.56 13.48 -0.85
CA LEU A 57 7.69 12.56 -0.76
C LEU A 57 8.72 12.79 -1.88
N SER A 58 8.37 13.56 -2.92
CA SER A 58 9.17 13.72 -4.13
C SER A 58 9.48 12.38 -4.82
N ILE A 59 8.55 11.42 -4.76
CA ILE A 59 8.65 10.11 -5.40
C ILE A 59 7.68 10.05 -6.58
N PRO A 60 8.13 9.65 -7.78
CA PRO A 60 7.24 9.46 -8.93
C PRO A 60 6.11 8.48 -8.62
N GLN A 61 4.89 8.78 -9.07
CA GLN A 61 3.74 7.92 -8.90
C GLN A 61 3.14 7.50 -10.24
N ILE A 62 2.81 6.22 -10.37
CA ILE A 62 2.03 5.68 -11.47
C ILE A 62 0.67 5.26 -10.92
N ILE A 63 -0.40 5.79 -11.51
CA ILE A 63 -1.78 5.47 -11.14
C ILE A 63 -2.39 4.65 -12.26
N GLN A 64 -3.07 3.57 -11.90
CA GLN A 64 -3.88 2.72 -12.79
C GLN A 64 -5.32 2.74 -12.31
N GLU A 65 -6.24 3.11 -13.19
CA GLU A 65 -7.67 2.97 -12.94
C GLU A 65 -8.11 1.52 -13.20
N THR A 66 -9.05 1.01 -12.40
CA THR A 66 -9.68 -0.30 -12.58
C THR A 66 -11.17 -0.22 -12.28
N GLU A 67 -11.96 -1.04 -12.97
CA GLU A 67 -13.40 -1.18 -12.66
C GLU A 67 -13.66 -1.99 -11.38
N GLY A 68 -12.64 -2.65 -10.85
CA GLY A 68 -12.73 -3.40 -9.60
C GLY A 68 -13.47 -4.73 -9.74
N ILE A 69 -13.46 -5.31 -10.94
CA ILE A 69 -13.96 -6.67 -11.19
C ILE A 69 -12.85 -7.66 -10.78
N GLN A 70 -13.18 -8.65 -9.97
CA GLN A 70 -12.23 -9.48 -9.22
C GLN A 70 -11.09 -10.09 -10.05
N ASP A 71 -11.35 -10.55 -11.27
CA ASP A 71 -10.31 -11.16 -12.11
C ASP A 71 -9.54 -10.10 -12.91
N ASP A 72 -10.20 -9.01 -13.32
CA ASP A 72 -9.59 -7.92 -14.09
C ASP A 72 -8.62 -7.09 -13.24
N GLU A 73 -8.86 -6.95 -11.93
CA GLU A 73 -7.98 -6.25 -10.99
C GLU A 73 -6.55 -6.81 -10.99
N LEU A 74 -6.38 -8.12 -11.20
CA LEU A 74 -5.06 -8.72 -11.26
C LEU A 74 -4.32 -8.39 -12.56
N ASP A 75 -5.02 -8.32 -13.68
CA ASP A 75 -4.45 -7.94 -14.98
C ASP A 75 -4.08 -6.46 -15.00
N ASP A 76 -4.89 -5.60 -14.36
CA ASP A 76 -4.56 -4.19 -14.16
C ASP A 76 -3.32 -4.03 -13.28
N LEU A 77 -3.20 -4.80 -12.19
CA LEU A 77 -2.01 -4.80 -11.35
C LEU A 77 -0.76 -5.27 -12.12
N ILE A 78 -0.88 -6.32 -12.93
CA ILE A 78 0.21 -6.79 -13.80
C ILE A 78 0.64 -5.69 -14.77
N THR A 79 -0.33 -5.00 -15.36
CA THR A 79 -0.08 -3.91 -16.32
C THR A 79 0.65 -2.75 -15.65
N LEU A 80 0.20 -2.35 -14.46
CA LEU A 80 0.83 -1.30 -13.65
C LEU A 80 2.28 -1.67 -13.30
N ILE A 81 2.52 -2.89 -12.82
CA ILE A 81 3.88 -3.35 -12.46
C ILE A 81 4.80 -3.45 -13.68
N LYS A 82 4.30 -3.92 -14.83
CA LYS A 82 5.07 -3.92 -16.09
C LYS A 82 5.48 -2.50 -16.50
N LYS A 83 4.57 -1.55 -16.38
CA LYS A 83 4.84 -0.14 -16.67
C LYS A 83 5.94 0.40 -15.75
N ALA A 84 5.83 0.17 -14.45
CA ALA A 84 6.86 0.57 -13.49
C ALA A 84 8.22 -0.08 -13.77
N LYS A 85 8.23 -1.36 -14.13
CA LYS A 85 9.47 -2.06 -14.50
C LYS A 85 10.14 -1.43 -15.73
N LYS A 86 9.34 -1.03 -16.71
CA LYS A 86 9.85 -0.38 -17.93
C LYS A 86 10.33 1.05 -17.69
N GLU A 87 9.59 1.85 -16.94
CA GLU A 87 9.83 3.29 -16.78
C GLU A 87 10.84 3.60 -15.67
N HIS A 88 10.85 2.81 -14.60
CA HIS A 88 11.67 3.05 -13.39
C HIS A 88 12.71 1.96 -13.12
N SER A 89 12.78 0.92 -13.99
CA SER A 89 13.75 -0.18 -13.86
C SER A 89 13.71 -0.85 -12.48
N ILE A 90 12.51 -1.02 -11.92
CA ILE A 90 12.36 -1.67 -10.62
C ILE A 90 12.77 -3.14 -10.67
N GLU A 91 13.37 -3.61 -9.60
CA GLU A 91 13.85 -4.99 -9.40
C GLU A 91 12.96 -5.75 -8.42
N GLY A 92 12.10 -5.04 -7.68
CA GLY A 92 11.17 -5.63 -6.72
C GLY A 92 9.99 -4.74 -6.41
N ILE A 93 8.99 -5.36 -5.77
CA ILE A 93 7.75 -4.73 -5.28
C ILE A 93 7.71 -4.84 -3.77
N VAL A 94 7.32 -3.76 -3.12
CA VAL A 94 7.02 -3.72 -1.68
C VAL A 94 5.50 -3.63 -1.50
N THR A 95 4.97 -4.39 -0.55
CA THR A 95 3.56 -4.36 -0.19
C THR A 95 3.35 -4.06 1.29
N GLY A 96 2.25 -3.38 1.60
CA GLY A 96 1.76 -3.15 2.95
C GLY A 96 0.89 -4.30 3.48
N ALA A 97 1.00 -5.51 2.94
CA ALA A 97 0.24 -6.66 3.42
C ALA A 97 0.68 -7.05 4.84
N LEU A 98 -0.24 -6.90 5.81
CA LEU A 98 0.02 -7.21 7.21
C LEU A 98 -0.27 -8.69 7.55
N ALA A 99 -1.45 -9.19 7.15
CA ALA A 99 -1.89 -10.55 7.46
C ALA A 99 -2.74 -11.19 6.34
N SER A 100 -3.04 -10.47 5.27
CA SER A 100 -3.85 -10.97 4.19
C SER A 100 -3.08 -11.93 3.30
N THR A 101 -3.24 -13.24 3.54
CA THR A 101 -2.68 -14.28 2.66
C THR A 101 -3.24 -14.19 1.24
N TYR A 102 -4.47 -13.71 1.10
CA TYR A 102 -5.10 -13.48 -0.20
C TYR A 102 -4.30 -12.48 -1.04
N GLN A 103 -3.97 -11.31 -0.49
CA GLN A 103 -3.19 -10.28 -1.16
C GLN A 103 -1.75 -10.72 -1.40
N SER A 104 -1.06 -11.17 -0.35
CA SER A 104 0.36 -11.52 -0.42
C SER A 104 0.64 -12.64 -1.43
N THR A 105 -0.19 -13.69 -1.47
CA THR A 105 -0.01 -14.80 -2.41
C THR A 105 -0.17 -14.35 -3.87
N ARG A 106 -1.14 -13.49 -4.15
CA ARG A 106 -1.37 -12.97 -5.52
C ARG A 106 -0.22 -12.08 -5.99
N ILE A 107 0.20 -11.16 -5.14
CA ILE A 107 1.32 -10.27 -5.47
C ILE A 107 2.60 -11.07 -5.65
N GLN A 108 2.86 -12.06 -4.79
CA GLN A 108 4.02 -12.94 -4.93
C GLN A 108 4.02 -13.70 -6.27
N LYS A 109 2.86 -14.23 -6.70
CA LYS A 109 2.73 -14.91 -8.00
C LYS A 109 3.01 -13.96 -9.16
N ILE A 110 2.53 -12.72 -9.10
CA ILE A 110 2.78 -11.71 -10.12
C ILE A 110 4.28 -11.36 -10.17
N CYS A 111 4.89 -11.13 -9.02
CA CYS A 111 6.33 -10.84 -8.94
C CYS A 111 7.16 -11.98 -9.53
N ASN A 112 6.86 -13.24 -9.20
CA ASN A 112 7.53 -14.40 -9.77
C ASN A 112 7.39 -14.46 -11.29
N LYS A 113 6.17 -14.22 -11.83
CA LYS A 113 5.91 -14.19 -13.28
C LYS A 113 6.69 -13.10 -14.00
N LEU A 114 6.93 -11.98 -13.32
CA LEU A 114 7.63 -10.82 -13.89
C LEU A 114 9.13 -10.78 -13.56
N ASN A 115 9.67 -11.81 -12.90
CA ASN A 115 11.05 -11.86 -12.41
C ASN A 115 11.37 -10.61 -11.56
N LEU A 116 10.58 -10.39 -10.52
CA LEU A 116 10.74 -9.33 -9.52
C LEU A 116 10.79 -9.94 -8.13
N TRP A 117 11.53 -9.30 -7.22
CA TRP A 117 11.47 -9.61 -5.79
C TRP A 117 10.15 -9.09 -5.20
N CYS A 118 9.65 -9.78 -4.17
CA CYS A 118 8.44 -9.37 -3.44
C CYS A 118 8.80 -9.20 -1.96
N PHE A 119 8.61 -8.00 -1.44
CA PHE A 119 8.92 -7.65 -0.06
C PHE A 119 7.65 -7.32 0.70
N ASN A 120 7.50 -7.93 1.89
CA ASN A 120 6.41 -7.66 2.82
C ASN A 120 7.01 -7.28 4.19
N PRO A 121 7.56 -6.05 4.35
CA PRO A 121 8.33 -5.69 5.55
C PRO A 121 7.54 -5.72 6.86
N ILE A 122 6.20 -5.60 6.77
CA ILE A 122 5.29 -5.59 7.92
C ILE A 122 4.50 -6.90 8.08
N TRP A 123 4.87 -7.96 7.35
CA TRP A 123 4.15 -9.23 7.41
C TRP A 123 4.11 -9.79 8.82
N GLN A 124 2.89 -10.07 9.31
CA GLN A 124 2.59 -10.61 10.64
C GLN A 124 3.08 -9.75 11.83
N LEU A 125 3.34 -8.46 11.63
CA LEU A 125 3.54 -7.57 12.77
C LEU A 125 2.23 -7.48 13.58
N SER A 126 2.35 -7.52 14.91
CA SER A 126 1.20 -7.22 15.77
C SER A 126 0.80 -5.75 15.61
N GLN A 127 -0.48 -5.44 15.83
CA GLN A 127 -1.00 -4.06 15.75
C GLN A 127 -0.20 -3.11 16.66
N GLU A 128 0.12 -3.54 17.87
CA GLU A 128 0.94 -2.75 18.81
C GLU A 128 2.31 -2.43 18.21
N LYS A 129 3.03 -3.43 17.68
CA LYS A 129 4.36 -3.21 17.07
C LYS A 129 4.28 -2.28 15.86
N LEU A 130 3.22 -2.40 15.06
CA LEU A 130 2.98 -1.54 13.91
C LEU A 130 2.81 -0.09 14.34
N LEU A 131 1.93 0.19 15.34
CA LEU A 131 1.70 1.54 15.84
C LEU A 131 2.94 2.15 16.51
N ARG A 132 3.71 1.35 17.26
CA ARG A 132 5.00 1.80 17.82
C ARG A 132 6.01 2.19 16.72
N LYS A 133 6.07 1.41 15.64
CA LYS A 133 6.92 1.76 14.49
C LYS A 133 6.48 3.07 13.83
N LEU A 134 5.17 3.28 13.61
CA LEU A 134 4.65 4.55 13.08
C LEU A 134 5.08 5.74 13.94
N GLN A 135 5.01 5.61 15.27
CA GLN A 135 5.49 6.65 16.19
C GLN A 135 7.01 6.88 16.07
N THR A 136 7.80 5.81 15.95
CA THR A 136 9.26 5.91 15.79
C THR A 136 9.63 6.70 14.53
N TYR A 137 8.85 6.56 13.45
CA TYR A 137 9.04 7.30 12.20
C TYR A 137 8.30 8.64 12.15
N ASN A 138 7.69 9.09 13.26
CA ASN A 138 6.87 10.31 13.34
C ASN A 138 5.75 10.33 12.28
N VAL A 139 5.15 9.17 12.01
CA VAL A 139 4.02 9.05 11.07
C VAL A 139 2.72 9.21 11.84
N SER A 140 1.98 10.28 11.52
CA SER A 140 0.62 10.49 11.98
C SER A 140 -0.37 9.89 10.98
N SER A 141 -1.37 9.20 11.48
CA SER A 141 -2.40 8.55 10.67
C SER A 141 -3.78 8.90 11.20
N ILE A 142 -4.69 9.29 10.30
CA ILE A 142 -6.08 9.59 10.64
C ILE A 142 -7.01 8.51 10.13
N ILE A 143 -8.12 8.29 10.84
CA ILE A 143 -9.17 7.34 10.45
C ILE A 143 -10.02 7.99 9.35
N THR A 144 -10.02 7.40 8.15
CA THR A 144 -10.74 7.89 6.97
C THR A 144 -11.93 7.02 6.57
N GLY A 145 -12.08 5.86 7.19
CA GLY A 145 -13.19 4.95 6.93
C GLY A 145 -13.45 4.04 8.12
N ILE A 146 -14.69 3.61 8.28
CA ILE A 146 -15.16 2.74 9.35
C ILE A 146 -15.95 1.61 8.69
N ALA A 147 -15.67 0.37 9.08
CA ALA A 147 -16.32 -0.81 8.50
C ALA A 147 -16.73 -1.86 9.56
N ALA A 148 -16.54 -1.59 10.84
CA ALA A 148 -16.82 -2.57 11.90
C ALA A 148 -17.35 -1.92 13.19
N GLU A 149 -18.30 -2.58 13.84
CA GLU A 149 -18.70 -2.25 15.21
C GLU A 149 -17.57 -2.53 16.21
N PRO A 150 -17.41 -1.74 17.27
CA PRO A 150 -18.32 -0.66 17.76
C PRO A 150 -17.98 0.74 17.26
N PHE A 151 -17.25 0.88 16.17
CA PHE A 151 -16.86 2.18 15.65
C PHE A 151 -18.03 2.88 14.95
N ASP A 152 -18.19 4.18 15.20
CA ASP A 152 -19.19 5.04 14.59
C ASP A 152 -18.53 6.27 13.93
N GLU A 153 -19.31 7.13 13.29
CA GLU A 153 -18.83 8.31 12.57
C GLU A 153 -17.99 9.27 13.43
N SER A 154 -18.12 9.21 14.76
CA SER A 154 -17.32 10.04 15.67
C SER A 154 -15.83 9.70 15.63
N TRP A 155 -15.45 8.57 15.05
CA TRP A 155 -14.06 8.16 14.87
C TRP A 155 -13.40 8.75 13.62
N LEU A 156 -14.18 9.20 12.64
CA LEU A 156 -13.65 9.82 11.43
C LEU A 156 -12.85 11.07 11.76
N GLY A 157 -11.68 11.20 11.15
CA GLY A 157 -10.76 12.32 11.36
C GLY A 157 -9.94 12.25 12.64
N LYS A 158 -10.17 11.27 13.53
CA LYS A 158 -9.32 11.09 14.72
C LYS A 158 -7.97 10.49 14.32
N GLU A 159 -6.94 10.92 15.04
CA GLU A 159 -5.61 10.34 14.90
C GLU A 159 -5.56 8.94 15.52
N LEU A 160 -5.02 7.99 14.79
CA LEU A 160 -4.80 6.63 15.26
C LEU A 160 -3.58 6.58 16.18
N SER A 161 -3.75 6.06 17.38
CA SER A 161 -2.69 5.95 18.38
C SER A 161 -2.80 4.68 19.22
N LEU A 162 -1.80 4.44 20.09
CA LEU A 162 -1.76 3.27 20.98
C LEU A 162 -2.91 3.19 21.99
N ILE A 163 -3.61 4.28 22.26
CA ILE A 163 -4.79 4.25 23.16
C ILE A 163 -6.01 3.55 22.53
N HIS A 164 -5.97 3.25 21.24
CA HIS A 164 -7.06 2.62 20.50
C HIS A 164 -6.91 1.09 20.38
N ILE A 165 -5.89 0.49 21.04
CA ILE A 165 -5.62 -0.97 21.06
C ILE A 165 -5.63 -1.52 22.48
#